data_f8a75560f0eeaaa227ba63c37a338d74
#
_entry.id   f8a75560f0eeaaa227ba63c37a338d74
#
_cell.length_a   1.000
_cell.length_b   1.000
_cell.length_c   1.000
_cell.angle_alpha   90.00
_cell.angle_beta   90.00
_cell.angle_gamma   90.00
#
_symmetry.space_group_name_H-M   'P 1'
#
loop_
_entity.id
_entity.type
_entity.pdbx_description
1 polymer ?
#
loop_
_entity_poly.entity_id
_entity_poly.type
_entity_poly.pdbx_seq_one_letter_code
_entity_poly.pdbx_strand_id
1 'polypeptide(L)' 'MLKSNLGHTMLDNKIKSVAELSRKVDISRETLRKIYNGQRLETVSFEIVVKLCDFFKCQIKDIIEYIPDKTQE' A
#
# COMPACT_ATOMS: atom_id res chain seq x y z
N MET A 1 -0.47 -11.90 9.54
CA MET A 1 0.49 -10.82 9.29
C MET A 1 0.01 -9.97 8.13
N LEU A 2 0.48 -8.75 8.08
CA LEU A 2 0.14 -7.88 6.97
C LEU A 2 1.27 -7.85 5.96
N LYS A 3 0.90 -7.79 4.69
CA LYS A 3 1.87 -7.79 3.60
C LYS A 3 1.55 -6.64 2.67
N SER A 4 2.58 -5.95 2.21
CA SER A 4 2.39 -4.85 1.28
C SER A 4 2.42 -5.35 -0.15
N ASN A 5 1.43 -4.96 -0.93
CA ASN A 5 1.40 -5.24 -2.37
C ASN A 5 1.48 -3.96 -3.17
N LEU A 6 1.82 -2.85 -2.51
CA LEU A 6 1.85 -1.55 -3.18
C LEU A 6 2.83 -1.55 -4.36
N GLY A 7 3.97 -2.19 -4.20
CA GLY A 7 4.95 -2.22 -5.28
C GLY A 7 4.41 -2.84 -6.55
N HIS A 8 3.68 -3.95 -6.41
CA HIS A 8 3.08 -4.60 -7.57
C HIS A 8 2.04 -3.70 -8.23
N THR A 9 1.20 -3.05 -7.42
CA THR A 9 0.15 -2.20 -7.95
C THR A 9 0.76 -0.98 -8.65
N MET A 10 1.82 -0.42 -8.09
CA MET A 10 2.53 0.68 -8.72
C MET A 10 3.08 0.24 -10.08
N LEU A 11 3.70 -0.92 -10.12
CA LEU A 11 4.29 -1.43 -11.35
C LEU A 11 3.22 -1.64 -12.42
N ASP A 12 2.09 -2.24 -12.03
CA ASP A 12 1.00 -2.48 -12.96
C ASP A 12 0.46 -1.19 -13.54
N ASN A 13 0.59 -0.08 -12.82
CA ASN A 13 0.08 1.21 -13.25
C ASN A 13 1.18 2.13 -13.75
N LYS A 14 2.37 1.59 -13.95
CA LYS A 14 3.51 2.33 -14.51
C LYS A 14 3.94 3.51 -13.67
N ILE A 15 3.78 3.40 -12.37
CA ILE A 15 4.29 4.36 -11.42
C ILE A 15 5.67 3.87 -11.00
N LYS A 16 6.69 4.67 -11.24
CA LYS A 16 8.07 4.20 -11.12
C LYS A 16 8.70 4.44 -9.77
N SER A 17 8.16 5.33 -8.97
CA SER A 17 8.77 5.62 -7.67
C SER A 17 7.74 6.12 -6.69
N VAL A 18 8.09 6.03 -5.42
CA VAL A 18 7.26 6.57 -4.35
C VAL A 18 7.14 8.09 -4.50
N ALA A 19 8.21 8.74 -4.95
CA ALA A 19 8.16 10.18 -5.16
C ALA A 19 7.14 10.57 -6.22
N GLU A 20 7.09 9.79 -7.30
CA GLU A 20 6.10 10.03 -8.34
C GLU A 20 4.70 9.83 -7.81
N LEU A 21 4.49 8.75 -7.04
CA LEU A 21 3.18 8.45 -6.49
C LEU A 21 2.72 9.55 -5.54
N SER A 22 3.63 10.07 -4.72
CA SER A 22 3.25 11.09 -3.76
C SER A 22 2.79 12.37 -4.43
N ARG A 23 3.27 12.64 -5.62
CA ARG A 23 2.81 13.81 -6.37
C ARG A 23 1.44 13.61 -6.98
N LYS A 24 1.04 12.36 -7.18
CA LYS A 24 -0.24 12.07 -7.81
C LYS A 24 -1.35 11.82 -6.80
N VAL A 25 -1.01 11.40 -5.60
CA VAL A 25 -1.97 11.22 -4.52
C VAL A 25 -1.58 12.18 -3.41
N ASP A 26 -2.52 12.53 -2.56
CA ASP A 26 -2.24 13.48 -1.50
C ASP A 26 -1.76 12.74 -0.25
N ILE A 27 -0.63 12.09 -0.36
CA ILE A 27 -0.03 11.30 0.71
C ILE A 27 1.46 11.57 0.72
N SER A 28 2.04 11.75 1.90
CA SER A 28 3.47 12.07 1.98
C SER A 28 4.34 10.91 1.50
N ARG A 29 5.51 11.25 1.00
CA ARG A 29 6.46 10.23 0.56
C ARG A 29 6.85 9.30 1.68
N GLU A 30 6.98 9.84 2.89
CA GLU A 30 7.38 9.05 4.02
C GLU A 30 6.37 7.95 4.32
N THR A 31 5.09 8.29 4.29
CA THR A 31 4.04 7.32 4.51
C THR A 31 4.01 6.28 3.39
N LEU A 32 4.15 6.72 2.14
CA LEU A 32 4.15 5.81 1.02
C LEU A 32 5.34 4.87 1.05
N ARG A 33 6.51 5.37 1.44
CA ARG A 33 7.70 4.53 1.53
C ARG A 33 7.53 3.47 2.61
N LYS A 34 6.91 3.83 3.72
CA LYS A 34 6.63 2.89 4.79
C LYS A 34 5.74 1.77 4.29
N ILE A 35 4.68 2.11 3.55
CA ILE A 35 3.79 1.10 2.99
C ILE A 35 4.53 0.26 1.96
N TYR A 36 5.29 0.90 1.09
CA TYR A 36 6.02 0.21 0.03
C TYR A 36 6.98 -0.82 0.62
N ASN A 37 7.65 -0.45 1.71
CA ASN A 37 8.62 -1.34 2.35
C ASN A 37 7.96 -2.34 3.30
N GLY A 38 6.67 -2.26 3.51
CA GLY A 38 5.98 -3.19 4.39
C GLY A 38 6.27 -2.98 5.86
N GLN A 39 6.62 -1.76 6.26
CA GLN A 39 7.00 -1.49 7.64
C GLN A 39 5.81 -1.00 8.43
N ARG A 40 5.55 -1.67 9.55
CA ARG A 40 4.51 -1.25 10.50
C ARG A 40 3.18 -0.95 9.80
N LEU A 41 2.76 -1.86 8.96
CA LEU A 41 1.55 -1.66 8.20
C LEU A 41 0.32 -1.52 9.09
N GLU A 42 0.39 -2.08 10.30
CA GLU A 42 -0.75 -1.98 11.22
C GLU A 42 -0.98 -0.55 11.69
N THR A 43 -0.04 0.35 11.47
CA THR A 43 -0.21 1.75 11.89
C THR A 43 -0.74 2.63 10.76
N VAL A 44 -0.94 2.09 9.58
CA VAL A 44 -1.43 2.86 8.44
C VAL A 44 -2.95 3.01 8.57
N SER A 45 -3.45 4.23 8.41
CA SER A 45 -4.89 4.45 8.56
C SER A 45 -5.64 3.96 7.33
N PHE A 46 -6.90 3.60 7.52
CA PHE A 46 -7.74 3.22 6.41
C PHE A 46 -7.92 4.37 5.43
N GLU A 47 -7.91 5.60 5.91
CA GLU A 47 -8.06 6.74 5.03
C GLU A 47 -6.96 6.74 3.96
N ILE A 48 -5.73 6.46 4.36
CA ILE A 48 -4.61 6.38 3.42
C ILE A 48 -4.84 5.25 2.42
N VAL A 49 -5.24 4.08 2.93
CA VAL A 49 -5.46 2.92 2.06
C VAL A 49 -6.59 3.20 1.07
N VAL A 50 -7.66 3.84 1.53
CA VAL A 50 -8.78 4.17 0.64
C VAL A 50 -8.34 5.14 -0.45
N LYS A 51 -7.52 6.13 -0.11
CA LYS A 51 -7.01 7.06 -1.12
C LYS A 51 -6.24 6.33 -2.20
N LEU A 52 -5.42 5.37 -1.80
CA LEU A 52 -4.64 4.60 -2.77
C LEU A 52 -5.56 3.73 -3.62
N CYS A 53 -6.55 3.10 -3.01
CA CYS A 53 -7.50 2.29 -3.76
C CYS A 53 -8.27 3.13 -4.78
N ASP A 54 -8.67 4.33 -4.38
CA ASP A 54 -9.37 5.23 -5.30
C ASP A 54 -8.48 5.64 -6.45
N PHE A 55 -7.22 5.93 -6.17
CA PHE A 55 -6.30 6.36 -7.22
C PHE A 55 -6.04 5.24 -8.22
N PHE A 56 -5.78 4.04 -7.72
CA PHE A 56 -5.44 2.91 -8.60
C PHE A 56 -6.68 2.17 -9.09
N LYS A 57 -7.86 2.48 -8.57
CA LYS A 57 -9.10 1.77 -8.92
C LYS A 57 -8.96 0.29 -8.61
N CYS A 58 -8.52 -0.01 -7.40
CA CYS A 58 -8.24 -1.38 -7.00
C CYS A 58 -8.84 -1.66 -5.64
N GLN A 59 -8.64 -2.88 -5.16
CA GLN A 59 -9.15 -3.31 -3.87
C GLN A 59 -8.10 -3.15 -2.79
N ILE A 60 -8.52 -3.22 -1.53
CA ILE A 60 -7.62 -3.05 -0.40
C ILE A 60 -6.48 -4.06 -0.46
N LYS A 61 -6.77 -5.30 -0.84
CA LYS A 61 -5.75 -6.34 -0.88
C LYS A 61 -4.66 -6.06 -1.91
N ASP A 62 -4.93 -5.19 -2.87
CA ASP A 62 -3.93 -4.82 -3.85
C ASP A 62 -2.93 -3.82 -3.26
N ILE A 63 -3.24 -3.27 -2.11
CA ILE A 63 -2.36 -2.34 -1.41
C ILE A 63 -1.76 -3.04 -0.18
N ILE A 64 -2.61 -3.54 0.71
CA ILE A 64 -2.19 -4.25 1.92
C ILE A 64 -3.07 -5.48 2.06
N GLU A 65 -2.42 -6.62 2.25
CA GLU A 65 -3.12 -7.88 2.34
C GLU A 65 -2.88 -8.51 3.70
N TYR A 66 -3.90 -9.10 4.29
CA TYR A 66 -3.75 -9.84 5.53
C TYR A 66 -3.57 -11.32 5.23
N ILE A 67 -2.53 -11.90 5.77
CA ILE A 67 -2.27 -13.32 5.62
C ILE A 67 -2.43 -13.96 6.98
N PRO A 68 -3.44 -14.83 7.15
CA PRO A 68 -3.65 -15.46 8.44
C PRO A 68 -2.49 -16.32 8.84
N ASP A 69 -2.25 -16.36 10.15
CA ASP A 69 -1.23 -17.21 10.70
C ASP A 69 -1.69 -18.65 10.60
N LYS A 70 -0.83 -19.54 10.13
CA LYS A 70 -1.24 -20.90 9.94
C LYS A 70 -0.85 -21.80 11.07
N THR A 71 -0.34 -21.27 12.13
CA THR A 71 0.18 -22.14 13.16
C THR A 71 -0.85 -22.64 14.09
N GLN A 72 -2.08 -22.19 13.97
CA GLN A 72 -2.97 -22.60 14.87
C GLN A 72 -3.49 -23.84 14.54
N GLU A 73 -3.30 -24.59 14.27
CA GLU A 73 -3.87 -25.73 14.22
C GLU A 73 -3.34 -26.63 14.55
#